data_90154f45520f66377153f65386cb29c5
#
_entry.id   90154f45520f66377153f65386cb29c5
#
_cell.length_a   1.000
_cell.length_b   1.000
_cell.length_c   1.000
_cell.angle_alpha   90.00
_cell.angle_beta   90.00
_cell.angle_gamma   90.00
#
_symmetry.space_group_name_H-M   'P 1'
#
loop_
_entity.id
_entity.type
_entity.pdbx_description
1 polymer ?
#
loop_
_entity_poly.entity_id
_entity_poly.type
_entity_poly.pdbx_seq_one_letter_code
_entity_poly.pdbx_strand_id
1 'polypeptide(L)'
;MRYGEVSAVDKQALDLYLEKLSNVQVQSLNPTEQFAYWINFYNALTVKAVLDHYPVKSIREISLGGSLLPSFITGGTGPWQAKLIEVGGEAVALDDIEHRILRPLFKDNRIHYAVNCASIGCPTLLPAPFTAASLQAMLDRSARLYVNHPRGVRADAGGLTVSSIYKWYQEDFGGNWQGVLAHLRRYANPATTQMLAPFSTIHADTYDWQLNDAASASNTMQEPGRG
;
A
#
# COMPACT_ATOMS: atom_id res chain seq x y z
N MET A 1 1.76 4.59 -11.03
CA MET A 1 2.13 3.56 -12.04
C MET A 1 1.48 3.96 -13.36
N ARG A 2 1.91 3.46 -14.53
CA ARG A 2 1.29 3.75 -15.84
C ARG A 2 0.53 2.52 -16.31
N TYR A 3 -0.61 2.26 -15.71
CA TYR A 3 -1.36 1.03 -15.96
C TYR A 3 -1.79 0.88 -17.42
N GLY A 4 -2.20 1.96 -18.08
CA GLY A 4 -2.62 1.95 -19.49
C GLY A 4 -1.49 1.70 -20.50
N GLU A 5 -0.23 1.82 -20.06
CA GLU A 5 0.96 1.60 -20.92
C GLU A 5 1.58 0.21 -20.71
N VAL A 6 1.03 -0.61 -19.81
CA VAL A 6 1.55 -1.97 -19.55
C VAL A 6 1.23 -2.88 -20.74
N SER A 7 2.27 -3.39 -21.39
CA SER A 7 2.15 -4.23 -22.57
C SER A 7 1.59 -5.62 -22.26
N ALA A 8 1.10 -6.34 -23.27
CA ALA A 8 0.70 -7.74 -23.11
C ALA A 8 1.85 -8.63 -22.64
N VAL A 9 3.08 -8.32 -23.06
CA VAL A 9 4.29 -9.06 -22.64
C VAL A 9 4.56 -8.82 -21.15
N ASP A 10 4.41 -7.59 -20.67
CA ASP A 10 4.59 -7.29 -19.23
C ASP A 10 3.51 -7.94 -18.37
N LYS A 11 2.25 -7.97 -18.85
CA LYS A 11 1.16 -8.68 -18.17
C LYS A 11 1.46 -10.17 -18.07
N GLN A 12 1.91 -10.80 -19.16
CA GLN A 12 2.33 -12.20 -19.15
C GLN A 12 3.52 -12.45 -18.22
N ALA A 13 4.49 -11.54 -18.18
CA ALA A 13 5.62 -11.63 -17.25
C ALA A 13 5.15 -11.58 -15.79
N LEU A 14 4.16 -10.73 -15.47
CA LEU A 14 3.54 -10.67 -14.14
C LEU A 14 2.81 -11.96 -13.79
N ASP A 15 2.06 -12.55 -14.74
CA ASP A 15 1.38 -13.83 -14.53
C ASP A 15 2.37 -14.96 -14.24
N LEU A 16 3.45 -15.07 -15.02
CA LEU A 16 4.53 -16.02 -14.78
C LEU A 16 5.26 -15.79 -13.46
N TYR A 17 5.41 -14.52 -13.05
CA TYR A 17 6.00 -14.19 -11.74
C TYR A 17 5.11 -14.67 -10.60
N LEU A 18 3.81 -14.42 -10.65
CA LEU A 18 2.84 -14.88 -9.66
C LEU A 18 2.76 -16.40 -9.61
N GLU A 19 2.76 -17.08 -10.77
CA GLU A 19 2.83 -18.54 -10.85
C GLU A 19 4.08 -19.09 -10.16
N LYS A 20 5.25 -18.51 -10.42
CA LYS A 20 6.49 -18.90 -9.73
C LYS A 20 6.40 -18.70 -8.22
N LEU A 21 5.86 -17.56 -7.78
CA LEU A 21 5.67 -17.30 -6.35
C LEU A 21 4.70 -18.30 -5.71
N SER A 22 3.58 -18.63 -6.35
CA SER A 22 2.60 -19.57 -5.80
C SER A 22 3.14 -21.00 -5.60
N ASN A 23 4.17 -21.37 -6.39
CA ASN A 23 4.83 -22.67 -6.30
C ASN A 23 5.99 -22.73 -5.30
N VAL A 24 6.32 -21.61 -4.62
CA VAL A 24 7.37 -21.58 -3.61
C VAL A 24 6.92 -22.34 -2.36
N GLN A 25 7.79 -23.21 -1.86
CA GLN A 25 7.60 -23.87 -0.55
C GLN A 25 7.96 -22.87 0.56
N VAL A 26 7.01 -21.98 0.89
CA VAL A 26 7.25 -20.84 1.81
C VAL A 26 7.80 -21.27 3.17
N GLN A 27 7.36 -22.44 3.66
CA GLN A 27 7.81 -23.00 4.94
C GLN A 27 9.29 -23.36 4.94
N SER A 28 9.92 -23.55 3.78
CA SER A 28 11.36 -23.82 3.65
C SER A 28 12.23 -22.56 3.67
N LEU A 29 11.60 -21.39 3.50
CA LEU A 29 12.30 -20.11 3.55
C LEU A 29 12.59 -19.70 5.00
N ASN A 30 13.72 -19.01 5.23
CA ASN A 30 13.93 -18.39 6.53
C ASN A 30 12.98 -17.20 6.76
N PRO A 31 12.78 -16.72 8.02
CA PRO A 31 11.81 -15.67 8.33
C PRO A 31 11.99 -14.37 7.53
N THR A 32 13.23 -13.97 7.22
CA THR A 32 13.53 -12.77 6.44
C THR A 32 13.12 -12.93 4.97
N GLU A 33 13.37 -14.12 4.40
CA GLU A 33 12.92 -14.48 3.07
C GLU A 33 11.40 -14.55 2.98
N GLN A 34 10.74 -15.17 3.97
CA GLN A 34 9.27 -15.21 4.04
C GLN A 34 8.68 -13.80 4.08
N PHE A 35 9.26 -12.89 4.85
CA PHE A 35 8.79 -11.52 4.93
C PHE A 35 8.89 -10.80 3.58
N ALA A 36 10.04 -10.87 2.92
CA ALA A 36 10.25 -10.32 1.59
C ALA A 36 9.30 -10.95 0.55
N TYR A 37 9.13 -12.27 0.60
CA TYR A 37 8.23 -13.02 -0.27
C TYR A 37 6.79 -12.50 -0.18
N TRP A 38 6.21 -12.40 1.03
CA TRP A 38 4.82 -12.00 1.21
C TRP A 38 4.58 -10.54 0.82
N ILE A 39 5.53 -9.62 1.05
CA ILE A 39 5.44 -8.24 0.57
C ILE A 39 5.39 -8.19 -0.96
N ASN A 40 6.31 -8.90 -1.64
CA ASN A 40 6.34 -8.93 -3.09
C ASN A 40 5.08 -9.57 -3.68
N PHE A 41 4.60 -10.64 -3.04
CA PHE A 41 3.42 -11.35 -3.48
C PHE A 41 2.17 -10.47 -3.40
N TYR A 42 1.96 -9.79 -2.26
CA TYR A 42 0.88 -8.81 -2.09
C TYR A 42 0.92 -7.74 -3.19
N ASN A 43 2.08 -7.14 -3.39
CA ASN A 43 2.24 -6.06 -4.36
C ASN A 43 1.98 -6.53 -5.80
N ALA A 44 2.48 -7.71 -6.17
CA ALA A 44 2.25 -8.28 -7.50
C ALA A 44 0.77 -8.62 -7.73
N LEU A 45 0.09 -9.21 -6.75
CA LEU A 45 -1.35 -9.50 -6.80
C LEU A 45 -2.19 -8.22 -6.92
N THR A 46 -1.82 -7.16 -6.18
CA THR A 46 -2.51 -5.87 -6.26
C THR A 46 -2.37 -5.26 -7.66
N VAL A 47 -1.15 -5.27 -8.22
CA VAL A 47 -0.93 -4.78 -9.59
C VAL A 47 -1.73 -5.59 -10.60
N LYS A 48 -1.74 -6.93 -10.48
CA LYS A 48 -2.53 -7.80 -11.35
C LYS A 48 -4.02 -7.49 -11.25
N ALA A 49 -4.56 -7.39 -10.04
CA ALA A 49 -5.98 -7.08 -9.84
C ALA A 49 -6.39 -5.77 -10.54
N VAL A 50 -5.54 -4.74 -10.49
CA VAL A 50 -5.79 -3.49 -11.22
C VAL A 50 -5.69 -3.69 -12.72
N LEU A 51 -4.64 -4.36 -13.23
CA LEU A 51 -4.42 -4.54 -14.66
C LEU A 51 -5.52 -5.38 -15.34
N ASP A 52 -6.09 -6.35 -14.62
CA ASP A 52 -7.17 -7.21 -15.14
C ASP A 52 -8.51 -6.44 -15.25
N HIS A 53 -8.65 -5.32 -14.51
CA HIS A 53 -9.90 -4.54 -14.46
C HIS A 53 -9.73 -3.11 -14.98
N TYR A 54 -8.52 -2.77 -15.46
CA TYR A 54 -8.26 -1.43 -15.99
C TYR A 54 -9.05 -1.16 -17.29
N PRO A 55 -9.66 0.03 -17.46
CA PRO A 55 -9.52 1.23 -16.62
C PRO A 55 -10.51 1.26 -15.44
N VAL A 56 -10.00 1.63 -14.25
CA VAL A 56 -10.80 1.91 -13.06
C VAL A 56 -10.31 3.21 -12.41
N LYS A 57 -11.18 3.94 -11.73
CA LYS A 57 -10.81 5.18 -11.03
C LYS A 57 -10.25 4.92 -9.63
N SER A 58 -10.55 3.76 -9.06
CA SER A 58 -10.10 3.32 -7.74
C SER A 58 -10.07 1.79 -7.70
N ILE A 59 -9.12 1.21 -6.99
CA ILE A 59 -9.10 -0.23 -6.69
C ILE A 59 -10.39 -0.67 -5.98
N ARG A 60 -11.07 0.22 -5.28
CA ARG A 60 -12.34 -0.04 -4.59
C ARG A 60 -13.51 -0.35 -5.54
N GLU A 61 -13.39 0.02 -6.82
CA GLU A 61 -14.40 -0.31 -7.84
C GLU A 61 -14.28 -1.77 -8.33
N ILE A 62 -13.17 -2.43 -8.06
CA ILE A 62 -12.95 -3.82 -8.45
C ILE A 62 -13.75 -4.72 -7.52
N SER A 63 -14.77 -5.39 -8.06
CA SER A 63 -15.60 -6.35 -7.35
C SER A 63 -15.27 -7.76 -7.83
N LEU A 64 -14.59 -8.53 -7.00
CA LEU A 64 -14.20 -9.91 -7.25
C LEU A 64 -14.96 -10.81 -6.27
N GLY A 65 -16.05 -11.36 -6.71
CA GLY A 65 -16.79 -12.40 -5.97
C GLY A 65 -18.21 -12.03 -5.58
N GLY A 66 -19.14 -12.84 -6.03
CA GLY A 66 -20.43 -13.23 -5.45
C GLY A 66 -21.51 -12.20 -5.16
N SER A 67 -21.26 -10.94 -5.13
CA SER A 67 -22.31 -9.94 -4.97
C SER A 67 -22.92 -9.63 -6.33
N LEU A 68 -24.22 -9.93 -6.50
CA LEU A 68 -25.01 -9.53 -7.66
C LEU A 68 -25.22 -8.01 -7.75
N LEU A 69 -24.77 -7.25 -6.76
CA LEU A 69 -24.89 -5.80 -6.70
C LEU A 69 -23.58 -5.15 -7.15
N PRO A 70 -23.64 -4.17 -8.06
CA PRO A 70 -22.49 -3.38 -8.46
C PRO A 70 -21.80 -2.74 -7.24
N SER A 71 -20.47 -2.69 -7.24
CA SER A 71 -19.66 -2.16 -6.12
C SER A 71 -19.99 -0.72 -5.72
N PHE A 72 -20.54 0.09 -6.65
CA PHE A 72 -21.00 1.45 -6.32
C PHE A 72 -22.23 1.48 -5.39
N ILE A 73 -23.02 0.39 -5.33
CA ILE A 73 -24.19 0.28 -4.41
C ILE A 73 -23.73 -0.19 -3.02
N THR A 74 -22.67 -1.02 -2.96
CA THR A 74 -22.13 -1.56 -1.70
C THR A 74 -21.04 -0.68 -1.09
N GLY A 75 -20.73 0.47 -1.68
CA GLY A 75 -19.64 1.35 -1.23
C GLY A 75 -18.26 0.88 -1.65
N GLY A 76 -18.15 -0.10 -2.56
CA GLY A 76 -16.91 -0.60 -3.14
C GLY A 76 -15.92 -1.08 -2.09
N THR A 77 -15.99 -2.35 -1.70
CA THR A 77 -15.04 -2.93 -0.73
C THR A 77 -13.68 -3.28 -1.35
N GLY A 78 -13.55 -3.23 -2.69
CA GLY A 78 -12.34 -3.61 -3.40
C GLY A 78 -12.10 -5.12 -3.45
N PRO A 79 -10.97 -5.57 -4.00
CA PRO A 79 -10.66 -6.98 -4.21
C PRO A 79 -10.01 -7.68 -3.01
N TRP A 80 -9.87 -7.00 -1.85
CA TRP A 80 -9.02 -7.49 -0.74
C TRP A 80 -9.44 -8.82 -0.17
N GLN A 81 -10.74 -9.12 -0.10
CA GLN A 81 -11.27 -10.38 0.45
C GLN A 81 -11.43 -11.48 -0.59
N ALA A 82 -11.30 -11.16 -1.87
CA ALA A 82 -11.39 -12.14 -2.93
C ALA A 82 -10.19 -13.09 -2.90
N LYS A 83 -10.46 -14.39 -3.03
CA LYS A 83 -9.39 -15.39 -3.16
C LYS A 83 -8.84 -15.32 -4.57
N LEU A 84 -7.65 -14.73 -4.70
CA LEU A 84 -7.06 -14.38 -6.00
C LEU A 84 -6.15 -15.48 -6.54
N ILE A 85 -5.56 -16.31 -5.66
CA ILE A 85 -4.55 -17.28 -6.02
C ILE A 85 -4.45 -18.37 -4.95
N GLU A 86 -3.87 -19.52 -5.31
CA GLU A 86 -3.56 -20.60 -4.37
C GLU A 86 -2.06 -20.61 -4.04
N VAL A 87 -1.72 -20.82 -2.78
CA VAL A 87 -0.35 -21.00 -2.28
C VAL A 87 -0.33 -22.20 -1.36
N GLY A 88 0.47 -23.21 -1.71
CA GLY A 88 0.53 -24.45 -0.92
C GLY A 88 -0.81 -25.18 -0.77
N GLY A 89 -1.71 -25.05 -1.75
CA GLY A 89 -3.06 -25.64 -1.71
C GLY A 89 -4.11 -24.83 -1.00
N GLU A 90 -3.76 -23.65 -0.47
CA GLU A 90 -4.68 -22.73 0.23
C GLU A 90 -5.00 -21.53 -0.65
N ALA A 91 -6.28 -21.23 -0.84
CA ALA A 91 -6.72 -20.04 -1.56
C ALA A 91 -6.50 -18.78 -0.71
N VAL A 92 -5.78 -17.80 -1.26
CA VAL A 92 -5.27 -16.62 -0.55
C VAL A 92 -5.85 -15.33 -1.11
N ALA A 93 -6.27 -14.42 -0.22
CA ALA A 93 -6.69 -13.07 -0.51
C ALA A 93 -5.61 -12.04 -0.09
N LEU A 94 -5.69 -10.81 -0.58
CA LEU A 94 -4.82 -9.73 -0.09
C LEU A 94 -4.97 -9.52 1.42
N ASP A 95 -6.20 -9.54 1.94
CA ASP A 95 -6.49 -9.46 3.37
C ASP A 95 -5.82 -10.58 4.18
N ASP A 96 -5.76 -11.81 3.64
CA ASP A 96 -5.07 -12.91 4.32
C ASP A 96 -3.57 -12.62 4.43
N ILE A 97 -2.95 -12.14 3.34
CA ILE A 97 -1.51 -11.83 3.32
C ILE A 97 -1.21 -10.72 4.34
N GLU A 98 -2.00 -9.65 4.37
CA GLU A 98 -1.74 -8.52 5.26
C GLU A 98 -2.11 -8.84 6.71
N HIS A 99 -3.33 -9.32 6.96
CA HIS A 99 -3.90 -9.39 8.31
C HIS A 99 -3.68 -10.73 9.02
N ARG A 100 -3.43 -11.81 8.28
CA ARG A 100 -3.18 -13.14 8.88
C ARG A 100 -1.73 -13.57 8.80
N ILE A 101 -0.92 -12.95 7.92
CA ILE A 101 0.47 -13.32 7.72
C ILE A 101 1.40 -12.17 8.09
N LEU A 102 1.42 -11.07 7.31
CA LEU A 102 2.42 -10.01 7.48
C LEU A 102 2.37 -9.35 8.86
N ARG A 103 1.21 -8.87 9.30
CA ARG A 103 1.06 -8.17 10.58
C ARG A 103 1.34 -9.06 11.79
N PRO A 104 0.70 -10.24 11.95
CA PRO A 104 0.84 -11.03 13.17
C PRO A 104 2.17 -11.77 13.27
N LEU A 105 2.75 -12.23 12.15
CA LEU A 105 3.97 -13.04 12.18
C LEU A 105 5.23 -12.18 12.31
N PHE A 106 5.29 -11.04 11.60
CA PHE A 106 6.52 -10.24 11.58
C PHE A 106 6.47 -9.07 12.56
N LYS A 107 5.29 -8.58 12.94
CA LYS A 107 5.09 -7.51 13.93
C LYS A 107 5.95 -6.26 13.65
N ASP A 108 6.13 -5.96 12.38
CA ASP A 108 6.91 -4.82 11.90
C ASP A 108 5.95 -3.79 11.27
N ASN A 109 5.78 -2.64 11.93
CA ASN A 109 4.87 -1.60 11.44
C ASN A 109 5.28 -1.00 10.09
N ARG A 110 6.52 -1.22 9.63
CA ARG A 110 6.98 -0.76 8.32
C ARG A 110 6.35 -1.50 7.15
N ILE A 111 5.64 -2.62 7.40
CA ILE A 111 4.86 -3.30 6.34
C ILE A 111 3.86 -2.34 5.69
N HIS A 112 3.27 -1.43 6.48
CA HIS A 112 2.31 -0.44 6.00
C HIS A 112 2.91 0.57 5.00
N TYR A 113 4.24 0.58 4.85
CA TYR A 113 4.95 1.35 3.83
C TYR A 113 5.49 0.49 2.68
N ALA A 114 5.45 -0.83 2.83
CA ALA A 114 5.97 -1.79 1.86
C ALA A 114 4.88 -2.40 0.98
N VAL A 115 3.66 -2.58 1.51
CA VAL A 115 2.49 -3.02 0.75
C VAL A 115 1.79 -1.83 0.12
N ASN A 116 1.35 -1.99 -1.14
CA ASN A 116 0.72 -0.93 -1.92
C ASN A 116 -0.66 -1.37 -2.41
N CYS A 117 -1.69 -0.65 -2.03
CA CYS A 117 -3.07 -0.90 -2.42
C CYS A 117 -3.52 -0.12 -3.68
N ALA A 118 -2.59 0.26 -4.53
CA ALA A 118 -2.83 0.95 -5.81
C ALA A 118 -3.56 2.29 -5.73
N SER A 119 -3.63 2.95 -4.57
CA SER A 119 -4.22 4.29 -4.43
C SER A 119 -3.18 5.39 -4.35
N ILE A 120 -3.58 6.64 -4.62
CA ILE A 120 -2.71 7.82 -4.45
C ILE A 120 -2.27 7.96 -2.99
N GLY A 121 -3.15 7.66 -2.04
CA GLY A 121 -2.85 7.70 -0.61
C GLY A 121 -1.83 6.66 -0.14
N CYS A 122 -1.56 5.60 -0.93
CA CYS A 122 -0.58 4.57 -0.58
C CYS A 122 0.86 5.10 -0.54
N PRO A 123 1.73 4.43 0.24
CA PRO A 123 3.17 4.56 0.09
C PRO A 123 3.62 4.26 -1.34
N THR A 124 4.80 4.76 -1.69
CA THR A 124 5.35 4.56 -3.03
C THR A 124 5.78 3.10 -3.22
N LEU A 125 5.25 2.44 -4.25
CA LEU A 125 5.77 1.13 -4.66
C LEU A 125 7.21 1.30 -5.14
N LEU A 126 8.13 0.59 -4.53
CA LEU A 126 9.55 0.65 -4.91
C LEU A 126 9.78 -0.06 -6.25
N PRO A 127 10.76 0.40 -7.06
CA PRO A 127 11.02 -0.15 -8.39
C PRO A 127 11.77 -1.51 -8.37
N ALA A 128 12.17 -1.97 -7.20
CA ALA A 128 12.88 -3.24 -7.01
C ALA A 128 12.13 -4.12 -6.01
N PRO A 129 12.17 -5.46 -6.17
CA PRO A 129 11.56 -6.37 -5.21
C PRO A 129 12.33 -6.36 -3.89
N PHE A 130 11.62 -6.65 -2.81
CA PHE A 130 12.25 -6.93 -1.50
C PHE A 130 12.98 -8.26 -1.57
N THR A 131 14.18 -8.31 -1.02
CA THR A 131 14.97 -9.53 -0.85
C THR A 131 15.44 -9.64 0.59
N ALA A 132 15.79 -10.83 1.05
CA ALA A 132 16.32 -10.99 2.42
C ALA A 132 17.49 -10.03 2.70
N ALA A 133 18.40 -9.86 1.74
CA ALA A 133 19.56 -8.99 1.87
C ALA A 133 19.22 -7.49 1.95
N SER A 134 18.17 -7.05 1.25
CA SER A 134 17.78 -5.64 1.16
C SER A 134 16.60 -5.26 2.05
N LEU A 135 15.91 -6.22 2.67
CA LEU A 135 14.63 -6.05 3.36
C LEU A 135 14.65 -4.88 4.34
N GLN A 136 15.57 -4.89 5.29
CA GLN A 136 15.61 -3.88 6.35
C GLN A 136 15.86 -2.46 5.79
N ALA A 137 16.81 -2.35 4.85
CA ALA A 137 17.12 -1.06 4.21
C ALA A 137 15.94 -0.55 3.38
N MET A 138 15.23 -1.44 2.66
CA MET A 138 14.08 -1.07 1.87
C MET A 138 12.87 -0.69 2.74
N LEU A 139 12.61 -1.40 3.84
CA LEU A 139 11.55 -1.05 4.79
C LEU A 139 11.81 0.33 5.42
N ASP A 140 13.02 0.61 5.87
CA ASP A 140 13.41 1.91 6.40
C ASP A 140 13.31 3.02 5.36
N ARG A 141 13.73 2.74 4.13
CA ARG A 141 13.58 3.68 3.00
C ARG A 141 12.12 4.00 2.74
N SER A 142 11.25 3.00 2.67
CA SER A 142 9.81 3.19 2.44
C SER A 142 9.17 4.03 3.54
N ALA A 143 9.51 3.74 4.81
CA ALA A 143 9.04 4.52 5.95
C ALA A 143 9.49 5.99 5.86
N ARG A 144 10.77 6.25 5.57
CA ARG A 144 11.28 7.62 5.40
C ARG A 144 10.62 8.34 4.22
N LEU A 145 10.44 7.67 3.10
CA LEU A 145 9.78 8.27 1.92
C LEU A 145 8.35 8.69 2.24
N TYR A 146 7.61 7.88 2.98
CA TYR A 146 6.21 8.16 3.25
C TYR A 146 6.01 9.18 4.38
N VAL A 147 6.73 9.02 5.50
CA VAL A 147 6.67 9.95 6.64
C VAL A 147 7.05 11.38 6.22
N ASN A 148 7.99 11.53 5.29
CA ASN A 148 8.44 12.85 4.83
C ASN A 148 7.69 13.38 3.60
N HIS A 149 6.58 12.75 3.23
CA HIS A 149 5.73 13.17 2.12
C HIS A 149 4.40 13.74 2.65
N PRO A 150 3.81 14.78 2.04
CA PRO A 150 2.52 15.35 2.48
C PRO A 150 1.35 14.34 2.51
N ARG A 151 1.44 13.21 1.80
CA ARG A 151 0.49 12.09 1.91
C ARG A 151 0.57 11.37 3.25
N GLY A 152 1.76 11.28 3.83
CA GLY A 152 2.00 10.63 5.13
C GLY A 152 1.67 11.55 6.28
N VAL A 153 2.21 12.78 6.23
CA VAL A 153 1.99 13.80 7.27
C VAL A 153 2.14 15.20 6.69
N ARG A 154 1.27 16.11 7.13
CA ARG A 154 1.33 17.56 6.82
C ARG A 154 0.77 18.36 7.97
N ALA A 155 1.20 19.60 8.07
CA ALA A 155 0.66 20.58 9.01
C ALA A 155 0.17 21.81 8.24
N ASP A 156 -0.97 22.33 8.66
CA ASP A 156 -1.58 23.56 8.14
C ASP A 156 -2.23 24.34 9.28
N ALA A 157 -3.03 25.38 8.96
CA ALA A 157 -3.74 26.17 9.95
C ALA A 157 -4.74 25.37 10.81
N GLY A 158 -5.22 24.23 10.32
CA GLY A 158 -6.10 23.29 11.02
C GLY A 158 -5.37 22.35 11.97
N GLY A 159 -4.03 22.34 11.97
CA GLY A 159 -3.20 21.49 12.80
C GLY A 159 -2.49 20.37 12.03
N LEU A 160 -2.11 19.33 12.76
CA LEU A 160 -1.40 18.17 12.19
C LEU A 160 -2.39 17.17 11.60
N THR A 161 -2.26 16.92 10.30
CA THR A 161 -3.03 15.90 9.56
C THR A 161 -2.10 14.77 9.15
N VAL A 162 -2.53 13.53 9.35
CA VAL A 162 -1.79 12.33 8.97
C VAL A 162 -2.56 11.48 7.96
N SER A 163 -1.89 10.51 7.34
CA SER A 163 -2.58 9.48 6.57
C SER A 163 -3.51 8.66 7.45
N SER A 164 -4.70 8.29 6.92
CA SER A 164 -5.62 7.38 7.61
C SER A 164 -5.02 5.98 7.86
N ILE A 165 -3.91 5.61 7.22
CA ILE A 165 -3.15 4.39 7.53
C ILE A 165 -2.80 4.35 9.03
N TYR A 166 -2.37 5.47 9.62
CA TYR A 166 -2.03 5.53 11.05
C TYR A 166 -3.23 5.37 11.98
N LYS A 167 -4.43 5.67 11.50
CA LYS A 167 -5.68 5.45 12.23
C LYS A 167 -6.16 4.01 12.10
N TRP A 168 -6.17 3.47 10.88
CA TRP A 168 -6.63 2.10 10.63
C TRP A 168 -5.77 1.06 11.33
N TYR A 169 -4.47 1.31 11.40
CA TYR A 169 -3.46 0.41 11.97
C TYR A 169 -2.83 0.98 13.24
N GLN A 170 -3.56 1.78 14.00
CA GLN A 170 -3.04 2.50 15.16
C GLN A 170 -2.36 1.57 16.17
N GLU A 171 -2.87 0.35 16.34
CA GLU A 171 -2.28 -0.67 17.22
C GLU A 171 -0.84 -1.02 16.82
N ASP A 172 -0.56 -1.11 15.54
CA ASP A 172 0.78 -1.42 15.03
C ASP A 172 1.75 -0.24 15.21
N PHE A 173 1.22 0.97 15.42
CA PHE A 173 1.99 2.20 15.66
C PHE A 173 2.02 2.63 17.14
N GLY A 174 1.77 1.71 18.08
CA GLY A 174 1.86 1.97 19.51
C GLY A 174 0.52 2.20 20.20
N GLY A 175 -0.60 1.86 19.56
CA GLY A 175 -1.94 1.76 20.15
C GLY A 175 -2.68 3.09 20.36
N ASN A 176 -2.04 4.23 20.13
CA ASN A 176 -2.61 5.56 20.31
C ASN A 176 -1.88 6.63 19.49
N TRP A 177 -2.40 7.86 19.48
CA TRP A 177 -1.81 8.96 18.71
C TRP A 177 -0.40 9.38 19.19
N GLN A 178 -0.05 9.17 20.45
CA GLN A 178 1.30 9.43 20.97
C GLN A 178 2.30 8.42 20.40
N GLY A 179 1.89 7.15 20.28
CA GLY A 179 2.68 6.11 19.60
C GLY A 179 2.91 6.45 18.13
N VAL A 180 1.85 6.88 17.43
CA VAL A 180 1.97 7.34 16.03
C VAL A 180 2.93 8.52 15.92
N LEU A 181 2.83 9.55 16.78
CA LEU A 181 3.74 10.70 16.79
C LEU A 181 5.20 10.27 17.05
N ALA A 182 5.42 9.35 17.98
CA ALA A 182 6.76 8.81 18.25
C ALA A 182 7.33 8.09 17.04
N HIS A 183 6.49 7.31 16.36
CA HIS A 183 6.86 6.62 15.11
C HIS A 183 7.19 7.62 13.99
N LEU A 184 6.36 8.64 13.75
CA LEU A 184 6.62 9.69 12.77
C LEU A 184 7.95 10.40 13.03
N ARG A 185 8.23 10.79 14.29
CA ARG A 185 9.49 11.43 14.68
C ARG A 185 10.72 10.57 14.44
N ARG A 186 10.59 9.25 14.55
CA ARG A 186 11.68 8.29 14.28
C ARG A 186 12.17 8.35 12.83
N TYR A 187 11.26 8.56 11.87
CA TYR A 187 11.55 8.54 10.44
C TYR A 187 11.59 9.92 9.79
N ALA A 188 11.28 10.96 10.57
CA ALA A 188 11.28 12.35 10.11
C ALA A 188 12.70 12.81 9.71
N ASN A 189 12.78 13.53 8.60
CA ASN A 189 13.95 14.30 8.22
C ASN A 189 13.96 15.64 9.00
N PRO A 190 15.01 16.48 8.92
CA PRO A 190 15.08 17.74 9.67
C PRO A 190 13.86 18.66 9.45
N ALA A 191 13.37 18.79 8.22
CA ALA A 191 12.21 19.64 7.90
C ALA A 191 10.93 19.09 8.53
N THR A 192 10.68 17.78 8.41
CA THR A 192 9.53 17.13 9.04
C THR A 192 9.65 17.14 10.56
N THR A 193 10.84 16.99 11.12
CA THR A 193 11.08 17.11 12.56
C THR A 193 10.70 18.50 13.07
N GLN A 194 11.12 19.56 12.37
CA GLN A 194 10.75 20.93 12.70
C GLN A 194 9.23 21.14 12.59
N MET A 195 8.61 20.62 11.55
CA MET A 195 7.15 20.68 11.36
C MET A 195 6.41 19.98 12.50
N LEU A 196 6.88 18.81 12.96
CA LEU A 196 6.25 18.03 14.03
C LEU A 196 6.48 18.58 15.43
N ALA A 197 7.50 19.43 15.63
CA ALA A 197 7.93 19.89 16.96
C ALA A 197 6.81 20.52 17.82
N PRO A 198 5.94 21.40 17.28
CA PRO A 198 4.90 22.05 18.07
C PRO A 198 3.72 21.17 18.42
N PHE A 199 3.59 19.98 17.80
CA PHE A 199 2.40 19.15 17.94
C PHE A 199 2.58 18.05 19.00
N SER A 200 1.67 18.00 19.94
CA SER A 200 1.52 16.90 20.91
C SER A 200 0.33 15.98 20.58
N THR A 201 -0.48 16.34 19.58
CA THR A 201 -1.66 15.59 19.15
C THR A 201 -1.82 15.65 17.62
N ILE A 202 -2.54 14.69 17.08
CA ILE A 202 -2.96 14.64 15.68
C ILE A 202 -4.40 15.15 15.63
N HIS A 203 -4.69 16.08 14.71
CA HIS A 203 -5.97 16.77 14.61
C HIS A 203 -6.92 16.11 13.60
N ALA A 204 -6.36 15.54 12.53
CA ALA A 204 -7.15 14.92 11.46
C ALA A 204 -6.38 13.79 10.79
N ASP A 205 -7.13 12.95 10.09
CA ASP A 205 -6.59 11.97 9.16
C ASP A 205 -7.27 12.09 7.78
N THR A 206 -6.55 11.70 6.74
CA THR A 206 -7.06 11.74 5.36
C THR A 206 -6.43 10.64 4.51
N TYR A 207 -7.14 10.23 3.47
CA TYR A 207 -6.64 9.24 2.52
C TYR A 207 -7.27 9.44 1.14
N ASP A 208 -6.45 9.35 0.10
CA ASP A 208 -6.90 9.45 -1.28
C ASP A 208 -6.98 8.07 -1.92
N TRP A 209 -8.21 7.62 -2.18
CA TRP A 209 -8.51 6.32 -2.80
C TRP A 209 -8.46 6.32 -4.33
N GLN A 210 -8.21 7.46 -4.98
CA GLN A 210 -8.04 7.47 -6.42
C GLN A 210 -6.88 6.56 -6.83
N LEU A 211 -7.03 5.90 -7.97
CA LEU A 211 -5.98 5.02 -8.50
C LEU A 211 -4.67 5.80 -8.69
N ASN A 212 -3.56 5.24 -8.25
CA ASN A 212 -2.22 5.83 -8.40
C ASN A 212 -1.69 5.75 -9.85
N ASP A 213 -2.57 5.99 -10.81
CA ASP A 213 -2.21 6.03 -12.23
C ASP A 213 -1.54 7.35 -12.60
N ALA A 214 -0.36 7.26 -13.21
CA ALA A 214 0.38 8.44 -13.66
C ALA A 214 -0.33 9.20 -14.80
N ALA A 215 -1.20 8.55 -15.57
CA ALA A 215 -2.02 9.20 -16.58
C ALA A 215 -3.05 10.16 -15.97
N SER A 216 -3.56 9.87 -14.78
CA SER A 216 -4.49 10.75 -14.05
C SER A 216 -3.81 12.00 -13.51
N ALA A 217 -2.52 11.91 -13.13
CA ALA A 217 -1.76 13.03 -12.60
C ALA A 217 -1.47 14.11 -13.66
N SER A 218 -1.42 13.76 -14.92
CA SER A 218 -1.19 14.69 -16.03
C SER A 218 -2.43 15.54 -16.36
N ASN A 219 -3.63 15.04 -16.09
CA ASN A 219 -4.87 15.77 -16.35
C ASN A 219 -5.22 16.82 -15.29
N THR A 220 -4.66 16.73 -14.10
CA THR A 220 -4.88 17.72 -13.02
C THR A 220 -3.97 18.94 -13.12
N MET A 221 -2.98 18.93 -14.00
CA MET A 221 -2.10 20.09 -14.24
C MET A 221 -2.52 20.95 -15.45
N GLN A 222 -3.61 20.63 -16.12
CA GLN A 222 -4.08 21.35 -17.30
C GLN A 222 -5.47 21.93 -17.09
N GLU A 223 -5.57 22.92 -16.15
CA GLU A 223 -6.49 24.06 -16.27
C GLU A 223 -6.02 25.20 -15.38
N PRO A 224 -5.41 26.23 -15.97
CA PRO A 224 -5.80 27.57 -15.61
C PRO A 224 -6.43 28.26 -16.81
N GLY A 225 -7.71 28.62 -16.66
CA GLY A 225 -8.31 29.81 -17.20
C GLY A 225 -8.22 30.11 -18.70
N ARG A 226 -9.37 29.99 -19.39
CA ARG A 226 -9.74 30.96 -20.42
C ARG A 226 -11.20 31.36 -20.19
N GLY A 227 -11.34 32.65 -20.05
CA GLY A 227 -12.60 33.35 -20.07
C GLY A 227 -12.54 34.63 -19.28
#